data_b10110cb0eb3a7ad3cd9f86de555da97
#
_entry.id   b10110cb0eb3a7ad3cd9f86de555da97
#
_cell.length_a   1.000
_cell.length_b   1.000
_cell.length_c   1.000
_cell.angle_alpha   90.00
_cell.angle_beta   90.00
_cell.angle_gamma   90.00
#
_symmetry.space_group_name_H-M   'P 1'
#
loop_
_entity.id
_entity.type
_entity.pdbx_description
1 polymer ?
#
loop_
_entity_poly.entity_id
_entity_poly.type
_entity_poly.pdbx_seq_one_letter_code
_entity_poly.pdbx_strand_id
1 'polypeptide(L)'
;MTAPADGGSRRVLVTGGAGFIGSHLVESLLAEGWDVTVVDNFDPFYPHSIKHANIAAHRQHPRWRLQELDIADSDAVLQIPGTFDVIVHLAAKAGVRPSIVQPLAYQRANVAGTQAMLEFARARGVPQFVFASSSSVYGVNPRVPWSEDDHVLQPISPYASTKVSGELLGHVYSHLYGIRFLALRFFTVYGPRQRPDLAIHAFARRLLRGDTIPMFGEGSTRRDYTFIDDVVGGIRAAMVYDRSPYEVINLGNNRTIALTEMIATLEQVLGVSATIDRQPEQPGDVRHTWARIEKAQALLGYDPKTRFEDGVRRFCDWLQAPGGA
;
A
#
# COMPACT_ATOMS: atom_id res chain seq x y z
N MET A 1 -19.25 11.49 -7.37
CA MET A 1 -20.29 11.50 -6.31
C MET A 1 -20.47 12.93 -5.83
N THR A 2 -21.68 13.46 -5.96
CA THR A 2 -22.08 14.72 -5.31
C THR A 2 -22.05 14.54 -3.78
N ALA A 3 -21.83 15.60 -3.02
CA ALA A 3 -21.96 15.58 -1.57
C ALA A 3 -23.29 14.92 -1.16
N PRO A 4 -23.36 14.19 -0.02
CA PRO A 4 -24.60 13.60 0.43
C PRO A 4 -25.67 14.71 0.53
N ALA A 5 -26.86 14.43 0.03
CA ALA A 5 -27.98 15.37 -0.04
C ALA A 5 -28.40 15.92 1.33
N ASP A 6 -27.95 15.31 2.42
CA ASP A 6 -28.32 15.60 3.80
C ASP A 6 -27.27 16.40 4.60
N GLY A 7 -26.24 16.95 3.97
CA GLY A 7 -25.18 17.73 4.68
C GLY A 7 -24.32 16.90 5.67
N GLY A 8 -24.45 15.58 5.68
CA GLY A 8 -23.66 14.69 6.53
C GLY A 8 -22.22 14.52 6.03
N SER A 9 -21.27 14.32 6.95
CA SER A 9 -19.89 13.98 6.56
C SER A 9 -19.82 12.59 5.92
N ARG A 10 -18.94 12.40 4.94
CA ARG A 10 -18.64 11.08 4.34
C ARG A 10 -17.95 10.19 5.36
N ARG A 11 -18.30 8.91 5.39
CA ARG A 11 -17.81 7.93 6.37
C ARG A 11 -16.99 6.85 5.66
N VAL A 12 -15.78 6.64 6.13
CA VAL A 12 -14.87 5.64 5.57
C VAL A 12 -14.36 4.68 6.64
N LEU A 13 -14.26 3.41 6.29
CA LEU A 13 -13.54 2.43 7.06
C LEU A 13 -12.20 2.12 6.38
N VAL A 14 -11.09 2.36 7.09
CA VAL A 14 -9.74 2.13 6.60
C VAL A 14 -9.12 0.99 7.39
N THR A 15 -8.92 -0.17 6.79
CA THR A 15 -8.17 -1.25 7.44
C THR A 15 -6.67 -1.06 7.21
N GLY A 16 -5.85 -1.39 8.21
CA GLY A 16 -4.40 -1.14 8.17
C GLY A 16 -4.06 0.35 8.32
N GLY A 17 -4.95 1.13 8.95
CA GLY A 17 -4.80 2.58 9.06
C GLY A 17 -3.68 3.06 9.97
N ALA A 18 -3.10 2.19 10.83
CA ALA A 18 -1.89 2.49 11.60
C ALA A 18 -0.59 2.17 10.84
N GLY A 19 -0.69 1.56 9.66
CA GLY A 19 0.43 1.24 8.79
C GLY A 19 0.95 2.46 8.01
N PHE A 20 1.97 2.23 7.17
CA PHE A 20 2.60 3.25 6.34
C PHE A 20 1.61 3.99 5.44
N ILE A 21 1.00 3.30 4.48
CA ILE A 21 0.08 3.93 3.51
C ILE A 21 -1.20 4.39 4.22
N GLY A 22 -1.72 3.55 5.13
CA GLY A 22 -2.97 3.84 5.84
C GLY A 22 -2.92 5.11 6.67
N SER A 23 -1.82 5.38 7.39
CA SER A 23 -1.71 6.58 8.22
C SER A 23 -1.68 7.89 7.42
N HIS A 24 -1.06 7.88 6.22
CA HIS A 24 -1.10 9.03 5.31
C HIS A 24 -2.50 9.25 4.71
N LEU A 25 -3.17 8.15 4.33
CA LEU A 25 -4.54 8.24 3.84
C LEU A 25 -5.48 8.79 4.92
N VAL A 26 -5.40 8.27 6.14
CA VAL A 26 -6.21 8.73 7.28
C VAL A 26 -6.02 10.22 7.52
N GLU A 27 -4.76 10.70 7.53
CA GLU A 27 -4.42 12.12 7.69
C GLU A 27 -5.08 12.98 6.61
N SER A 28 -4.95 12.58 5.34
CA SER A 28 -5.56 13.29 4.21
C SER A 28 -7.09 13.34 4.31
N LEU A 29 -7.72 12.24 4.71
CA LEU A 29 -9.19 12.15 4.81
C LEU A 29 -9.74 12.98 5.98
N LEU A 30 -9.06 12.99 7.13
CA LEU A 30 -9.42 13.83 8.25
C LEU A 30 -9.32 15.31 7.92
N ALA A 31 -8.26 15.71 7.19
CA ALA A 31 -8.09 17.08 6.72
C ALA A 31 -9.22 17.53 5.76
N GLU A 32 -9.83 16.61 5.03
CA GLU A 32 -10.98 16.85 4.17
C GLU A 32 -12.34 16.74 4.88
N GLY A 33 -12.33 16.46 6.16
CA GLY A 33 -13.56 16.40 6.98
C GLY A 33 -14.32 15.08 6.88
N TRP A 34 -13.68 13.97 6.48
CA TRP A 34 -14.27 12.63 6.56
C TRP A 34 -14.37 12.13 7.99
N ASP A 35 -15.39 11.34 8.29
CA ASP A 35 -15.44 10.50 9.48
C ASP A 35 -14.69 9.20 9.19
N VAL A 36 -13.57 8.98 9.88
CA VAL A 36 -12.66 7.88 9.61
C VAL A 36 -12.68 6.87 10.75
N THR A 37 -13.06 5.63 10.43
CA THR A 37 -12.89 4.49 11.33
C THR A 37 -11.69 3.67 10.84
N VAL A 38 -10.69 3.53 11.69
CA VAL A 38 -9.50 2.72 11.44
C VAL A 38 -9.67 1.34 12.06
N VAL A 39 -9.31 0.30 11.31
CA VAL A 39 -9.16 -1.07 11.81
C VAL A 39 -7.69 -1.48 11.66
N ASP A 40 -7.03 -1.84 12.76
CA ASP A 40 -5.65 -2.36 12.77
C ASP A 40 -5.48 -3.29 13.96
N ASN A 41 -4.79 -4.41 13.80
CA ASN A 41 -4.47 -5.35 14.88
C ASN A 41 -3.08 -5.10 15.46
N PHE A 42 -2.37 -4.08 14.98
CA PHE A 42 -0.99 -3.77 15.36
C PHE A 42 -0.04 -4.97 15.23
N ASP A 43 -0.21 -5.80 14.16
CA ASP A 43 0.61 -6.99 13.92
C ASP A 43 2.12 -6.71 14.16
N PRO A 44 2.84 -7.57 14.89
CA PRO A 44 4.22 -7.34 15.32
C PRO A 44 5.28 -7.53 14.23
N PHE A 45 4.91 -7.44 12.96
CA PHE A 45 5.85 -7.55 11.84
C PHE A 45 6.98 -6.52 11.92
N TYR A 46 6.68 -5.34 12.47
CA TYR A 46 7.65 -4.33 12.88
C TYR A 46 7.19 -3.69 14.20
N PRO A 47 8.07 -2.96 14.94
CA PRO A 47 7.75 -2.47 16.29
C PRO A 47 6.41 -1.73 16.39
N HIS A 48 5.61 -2.09 17.38
CA HIS A 48 4.30 -1.45 17.66
C HIS A 48 4.44 0.06 17.88
N SER A 49 5.55 0.52 18.47
CA SER A 49 5.85 1.94 18.68
C SER A 49 5.76 2.77 17.41
N ILE A 50 6.21 2.23 16.27
CA ILE A 50 6.14 2.90 14.97
C ILE A 50 4.68 3.09 14.54
N LYS A 51 3.84 2.05 14.67
CA LYS A 51 2.41 2.14 14.34
C LYS A 51 1.68 3.14 15.24
N HIS A 52 2.00 3.12 16.54
CA HIS A 52 1.42 4.09 17.48
C HIS A 52 1.87 5.52 17.18
N ALA A 53 3.13 5.74 16.80
CA ALA A 53 3.62 7.05 16.34
C ALA A 53 2.88 7.53 15.09
N ASN A 54 2.63 6.64 14.12
CA ASN A 54 1.92 6.97 12.88
C ASN A 54 0.51 7.53 13.11
N ILE A 55 -0.19 7.11 14.16
CA ILE A 55 -1.57 7.54 14.48
C ILE A 55 -1.64 8.53 15.64
N ALA A 56 -0.51 8.90 16.26
CA ALA A 56 -0.51 9.73 17.47
C ALA A 56 -1.23 11.07 17.26
N ALA A 57 -1.00 11.72 16.12
CA ALA A 57 -1.61 13.03 15.80
C ALA A 57 -3.14 12.94 15.62
N HIS A 58 -3.69 11.74 15.34
CA HIS A 58 -5.12 11.58 15.04
C HIS A 58 -5.95 11.15 16.24
N ARG A 59 -5.33 10.63 17.30
CA ARG A 59 -6.03 10.03 18.46
C ARG A 59 -7.07 10.93 19.12
N GLN A 60 -6.86 12.24 19.10
CA GLN A 60 -7.75 13.23 19.70
C GLN A 60 -8.69 13.89 18.67
N HIS A 61 -8.60 13.49 17.40
CA HIS A 61 -9.44 14.09 16.36
C HIS A 61 -10.89 13.60 16.49
N PRO A 62 -11.91 14.51 16.55
CA PRO A 62 -13.30 14.14 16.85
C PRO A 62 -13.94 13.21 15.82
N ARG A 63 -13.41 13.21 14.58
CA ARG A 63 -13.87 12.37 13.45
C ARG A 63 -13.05 11.11 13.26
N TRP A 64 -12.15 10.76 14.19
CA TRP A 64 -11.34 9.55 14.12
C TRP A 64 -11.75 8.54 15.18
N ARG A 65 -11.83 7.27 14.79
CA ARG A 65 -12.11 6.14 15.67
C ARG A 65 -11.19 4.98 15.36
N LEU A 66 -10.78 4.22 16.37
CA LEU A 66 -9.99 3.01 16.23
C LEU A 66 -10.81 1.80 16.68
N GLN A 67 -10.76 0.76 15.85
CA GLN A 67 -11.19 -0.60 16.17
C GLN A 67 -9.93 -1.48 16.13
N GLU A 68 -9.43 -1.86 17.31
CA GLU A 68 -8.27 -2.74 17.42
C GLU A 68 -8.73 -4.19 17.34
N LEU A 69 -8.64 -4.79 16.13
CA LEU A 69 -9.05 -6.17 15.86
C LEU A 69 -8.29 -6.77 14.69
N ASP A 70 -8.22 -8.11 14.65
CA ASP A 70 -7.70 -8.86 13.51
C ASP A 70 -8.83 -9.04 12.45
N ILE A 71 -8.58 -8.59 11.23
CA ILE A 71 -9.54 -8.77 10.12
C ILE A 71 -9.80 -10.23 9.77
N ALA A 72 -8.94 -11.16 10.18
CA ALA A 72 -9.16 -12.61 10.03
C ALA A 72 -10.10 -13.21 11.09
N ASP A 73 -10.55 -12.40 12.06
CA ASP A 73 -11.64 -12.73 12.97
C ASP A 73 -12.94 -12.20 12.40
N SER A 74 -13.65 -13.05 11.66
CA SER A 74 -14.89 -12.68 10.95
C SER A 74 -15.99 -12.21 11.90
N ASP A 75 -16.07 -12.79 13.10
CA ASP A 75 -17.10 -12.43 14.07
C ASP A 75 -16.84 -11.04 14.63
N ALA A 76 -15.60 -10.73 14.98
CA ALA A 76 -15.21 -9.39 15.40
C ALA A 76 -15.40 -8.34 14.29
N VAL A 77 -15.08 -8.68 13.04
CA VAL A 77 -15.29 -7.79 11.88
C VAL A 77 -16.78 -7.46 11.70
N LEU A 78 -17.67 -8.44 11.79
CA LEU A 78 -19.13 -8.22 11.65
C LEU A 78 -19.73 -7.36 12.78
N GLN A 79 -19.05 -7.22 13.92
CA GLN A 79 -19.45 -6.37 15.04
C GLN A 79 -18.95 -4.93 14.94
N ILE A 80 -18.14 -4.57 13.93
CA ILE A 80 -17.68 -3.18 13.76
C ILE A 80 -18.91 -2.25 13.67
N PRO A 81 -19.01 -1.23 14.56
CA PRO A 81 -20.16 -0.35 14.60
C PRO A 81 -20.13 0.71 13.51
N GLY A 82 -21.33 1.18 13.13
CA GLY A 82 -21.48 2.28 12.19
C GLY A 82 -21.86 1.86 10.78
N THR A 83 -22.01 2.85 9.93
CA THR A 83 -22.31 2.72 8.50
C THR A 83 -21.22 3.46 7.72
N PHE A 84 -20.88 2.97 6.54
CA PHE A 84 -19.78 3.48 5.76
C PHE A 84 -20.17 3.69 4.30
N ASP A 85 -19.67 4.75 3.69
CA ASP A 85 -19.87 5.03 2.27
C ASP A 85 -18.82 4.30 1.42
N VAL A 86 -17.65 4.00 2.01
CA VAL A 86 -16.55 3.28 1.35
C VAL A 86 -15.68 2.54 2.37
N ILE A 87 -15.17 1.39 1.96
CA ILE A 87 -14.10 0.68 2.66
C ILE A 87 -12.82 0.81 1.83
N VAL A 88 -11.71 1.22 2.48
CA VAL A 88 -10.37 1.16 1.92
C VAL A 88 -9.59 0.08 2.65
N HIS A 89 -9.39 -1.05 1.98
CA HIS A 89 -8.81 -2.25 2.57
C HIS A 89 -7.30 -2.32 2.29
N LEU A 90 -6.49 -1.80 3.23
CA LEU A 90 -5.03 -1.80 3.16
C LEU A 90 -4.38 -2.83 4.10
N ALA A 91 -5.15 -3.36 5.07
CA ALA A 91 -4.64 -4.37 6.00
C ALA A 91 -4.22 -5.64 5.26
N ALA A 92 -2.98 -6.02 5.43
CA ALA A 92 -2.42 -7.26 4.88
C ALA A 92 -1.07 -7.57 5.53
N LYS A 93 -0.71 -8.85 5.56
CA LYS A 93 0.70 -9.21 5.68
C LYS A 93 1.36 -8.93 4.33
N ALA A 94 2.39 -8.08 4.32
CA ALA A 94 3.08 -7.64 3.11
C ALA A 94 4.52 -8.16 3.07
N GLY A 95 5.05 -8.30 1.85
CA GLY A 95 6.43 -8.76 1.60
C GLY A 95 6.49 -10.16 0.99
N VAL A 96 7.22 -10.26 -0.12
CA VAL A 96 7.40 -11.51 -0.88
C VAL A 96 8.17 -12.54 -0.05
N ARG A 97 9.36 -12.18 0.45
CA ARG A 97 10.24 -13.09 1.19
C ARG A 97 9.63 -13.64 2.48
N PRO A 98 9.05 -12.81 3.38
CA PRO A 98 8.39 -13.33 4.57
C PRO A 98 7.22 -14.27 4.27
N SER A 99 6.54 -14.08 3.12
CA SER A 99 5.43 -14.96 2.72
C SER A 99 5.88 -16.39 2.40
N ILE A 100 7.11 -16.57 1.92
CA ILE A 100 7.69 -17.88 1.65
C ILE A 100 7.93 -18.64 2.98
N VAL A 101 8.32 -17.92 4.02
CA VAL A 101 8.60 -18.50 5.35
C VAL A 101 7.30 -18.80 6.12
N GLN A 102 6.27 -17.96 5.97
CA GLN A 102 5.01 -18.05 6.73
C GLN A 102 3.76 -18.06 5.83
N PRO A 103 3.64 -18.95 4.84
CA PRO A 103 2.58 -18.88 3.83
C PRO A 103 1.17 -18.94 4.42
N LEU A 104 0.94 -19.76 5.45
CA LEU A 104 -0.38 -19.90 6.09
C LEU A 104 -0.81 -18.62 6.81
N ALA A 105 0.12 -17.88 7.41
CA ALA A 105 -0.20 -16.60 8.03
C ALA A 105 -0.65 -15.55 6.98
N TYR A 106 -0.06 -15.60 5.79
CA TYR A 106 -0.47 -14.76 4.66
C TYR A 106 -1.86 -15.14 4.12
N GLN A 107 -2.15 -16.45 3.98
CA GLN A 107 -3.49 -16.92 3.59
C GLN A 107 -4.54 -16.46 4.61
N ARG A 108 -4.29 -16.63 5.89
CA ARG A 108 -5.21 -16.21 6.95
C ARG A 108 -5.47 -14.70 6.90
N ALA A 109 -4.43 -13.88 6.93
CA ALA A 109 -4.59 -12.44 6.97
C ALA A 109 -5.14 -11.87 5.65
N ASN A 110 -4.56 -12.27 4.50
CA ASN A 110 -4.82 -11.61 3.23
C ASN A 110 -6.02 -12.19 2.48
N VAL A 111 -6.29 -13.49 2.61
CA VAL A 111 -7.43 -14.11 1.91
C VAL A 111 -8.64 -14.19 2.84
N ALA A 112 -8.53 -14.85 3.98
CA ALA A 112 -9.65 -14.94 4.91
C ALA A 112 -10.05 -13.57 5.47
N GLY A 113 -9.08 -12.71 5.79
CA GLY A 113 -9.37 -11.34 6.23
C GLY A 113 -10.04 -10.48 5.15
N THR A 114 -9.61 -10.59 3.89
CA THR A 114 -10.31 -9.90 2.77
C THR A 114 -11.73 -10.43 2.60
N GLN A 115 -11.91 -11.76 2.70
CA GLN A 115 -13.23 -12.39 2.64
C GLN A 115 -14.15 -11.84 3.75
N ALA A 116 -13.67 -11.76 5.00
CA ALA A 116 -14.43 -11.22 6.13
C ALA A 116 -14.83 -9.75 5.91
N MET A 117 -13.93 -8.93 5.37
CA MET A 117 -14.22 -7.53 5.04
C MET A 117 -15.24 -7.38 3.91
N LEU A 118 -15.24 -8.27 2.92
CA LEU A 118 -16.24 -8.30 1.85
C LEU A 118 -17.61 -8.75 2.38
N GLU A 119 -17.66 -9.75 3.27
CA GLU A 119 -18.89 -10.13 3.97
C GLU A 119 -19.44 -8.99 4.83
N PHE A 120 -18.56 -8.27 5.53
CA PHE A 120 -18.96 -7.06 6.26
C PHE A 120 -19.55 -6.00 5.32
N ALA A 121 -18.89 -5.73 4.18
CA ALA A 121 -19.38 -4.78 3.20
C ALA A 121 -20.79 -5.17 2.69
N ARG A 122 -20.98 -6.45 2.37
CA ARG A 122 -22.27 -6.99 1.95
C ARG A 122 -23.35 -6.85 3.05
N ALA A 123 -23.04 -7.26 4.27
CA ALA A 123 -23.98 -7.26 5.39
C ALA A 123 -24.38 -5.83 5.80
N ARG A 124 -23.48 -4.86 5.65
CA ARG A 124 -23.71 -3.45 6.01
C ARG A 124 -24.18 -2.57 4.83
N GLY A 125 -24.28 -3.15 3.63
CA GLY A 125 -24.69 -2.41 2.42
C GLY A 125 -23.69 -1.35 2.01
N VAL A 126 -22.37 -1.58 2.22
CA VAL A 126 -21.32 -0.61 1.81
C VAL A 126 -21.18 -0.67 0.29
N PRO A 127 -21.41 0.43 -0.43
CA PRO A 127 -21.49 0.38 -1.89
C PRO A 127 -20.14 0.38 -2.60
N GLN A 128 -19.05 0.79 -1.92
CA GLN A 128 -17.73 1.01 -2.52
C GLN A 128 -16.64 0.31 -1.71
N PHE A 129 -15.77 -0.45 -2.40
CA PHE A 129 -14.64 -1.17 -1.81
C PHE A 129 -13.37 -0.93 -2.62
N VAL A 130 -12.36 -0.32 -2.01
CA VAL A 130 -11.04 -0.09 -2.60
C VAL A 130 -10.05 -1.06 -1.96
N PHE A 131 -9.45 -1.92 -2.78
CA PHE A 131 -8.57 -2.99 -2.35
C PHE A 131 -7.12 -2.71 -2.71
N ALA A 132 -6.22 -2.80 -1.73
CA ALA A 132 -4.77 -2.75 -1.94
C ALA A 132 -4.27 -4.06 -2.55
N SER A 133 -4.19 -4.11 -3.88
CA SER A 133 -3.47 -5.15 -4.61
C SER A 133 -1.98 -4.79 -4.70
N SER A 134 -1.24 -5.44 -5.58
CA SER A 134 0.22 -5.30 -5.67
C SER A 134 0.73 -5.60 -7.08
N SER A 135 1.78 -4.93 -7.51
CA SER A 135 2.52 -5.27 -8.72
C SER A 135 3.13 -6.69 -8.68
N SER A 136 3.25 -7.30 -7.51
CA SER A 136 3.69 -8.70 -7.37
C SER A 136 2.79 -9.71 -8.09
N VAL A 137 1.54 -9.36 -8.39
CA VAL A 137 0.60 -10.21 -9.15
C VAL A 137 1.11 -10.49 -10.57
N TYR A 138 1.94 -9.61 -11.13
CA TYR A 138 2.51 -9.78 -12.47
C TYR A 138 3.56 -10.90 -12.57
N GLY A 139 4.08 -11.38 -11.43
CA GLY A 139 5.03 -12.50 -11.38
C GLY A 139 6.30 -12.19 -12.18
N VAL A 140 6.66 -13.11 -13.06
CA VAL A 140 7.84 -13.02 -13.95
C VAL A 140 7.51 -12.50 -15.36
N ASN A 141 6.41 -11.76 -15.54
CA ASN A 141 6.05 -11.21 -16.85
C ASN A 141 7.24 -10.42 -17.44
N PRO A 142 7.83 -10.85 -18.57
CA PRO A 142 9.00 -10.20 -19.15
C PRO A 142 8.65 -8.91 -19.92
N ARG A 143 7.36 -8.70 -20.22
CA ARG A 143 6.90 -7.55 -21.00
C ARG A 143 6.63 -6.37 -20.08
N VAL A 144 7.51 -5.39 -20.10
CA VAL A 144 7.37 -4.12 -19.38
C VAL A 144 7.15 -2.96 -20.36
N PRO A 145 6.43 -1.89 -19.99
CA PRO A 145 5.71 -1.69 -18.72
C PRO A 145 4.51 -2.62 -18.57
N TRP A 146 4.25 -3.08 -17.34
CA TRP A 146 3.13 -3.98 -17.02
C TRP A 146 1.78 -3.29 -17.14
N SER A 147 0.88 -3.94 -17.86
CA SER A 147 -0.49 -3.48 -18.11
C SER A 147 -1.50 -4.32 -17.30
N GLU A 148 -2.60 -3.71 -16.93
CA GLU A 148 -3.73 -4.41 -16.31
C GLU A 148 -4.37 -5.45 -17.22
N ASP A 149 -4.17 -5.35 -18.53
CA ASP A 149 -4.61 -6.32 -19.55
C ASP A 149 -3.69 -7.56 -19.61
N ASP A 150 -2.54 -7.53 -18.94
CA ASP A 150 -1.68 -8.70 -18.86
C ASP A 150 -2.34 -9.79 -18.01
N HIS A 151 -2.46 -10.99 -18.58
CA HIS A 151 -3.00 -12.15 -17.85
C HIS A 151 -2.01 -12.64 -16.79
N VAL A 152 -2.30 -12.34 -15.52
CA VAL A 152 -1.42 -12.64 -14.38
C VAL A 152 -1.89 -13.87 -13.61
N LEU A 153 -1.71 -15.04 -14.20
CA LEU A 153 -2.10 -16.31 -13.59
C LEU A 153 -0.92 -17.11 -13.02
N GLN A 154 0.27 -16.52 -12.94
CA GLN A 154 1.49 -17.19 -12.49
C GLN A 154 2.24 -16.37 -11.43
N PRO A 155 1.62 -16.11 -10.26
CA PRO A 155 2.31 -15.46 -9.15
C PRO A 155 3.46 -16.36 -8.64
N ILE A 156 4.59 -15.74 -8.29
CA ILE A 156 5.80 -16.46 -7.87
C ILE A 156 6.05 -16.41 -6.36
N SER A 157 5.05 -16.00 -5.60
CA SER A 157 5.12 -16.00 -4.12
C SER A 157 3.75 -16.20 -3.50
N PRO A 158 3.68 -16.73 -2.27
CA PRO A 158 2.42 -16.81 -1.52
C PRO A 158 1.77 -15.44 -1.35
N TYR A 159 2.53 -14.37 -1.10
CA TYR A 159 2.01 -13.00 -1.05
C TYR A 159 1.31 -12.60 -2.35
N ALA A 160 1.96 -12.79 -3.50
CA ALA A 160 1.37 -12.45 -4.80
C ALA A 160 0.09 -13.26 -5.05
N SER A 161 0.09 -14.56 -4.73
CA SER A 161 -1.10 -15.42 -4.82
C SER A 161 -2.26 -14.88 -3.98
N THR A 162 -2.00 -14.41 -2.74
CA THR A 162 -3.07 -13.83 -1.90
C THR A 162 -3.64 -12.54 -2.49
N LYS A 163 -2.82 -11.73 -3.18
CA LYS A 163 -3.31 -10.50 -3.83
C LYS A 163 -4.16 -10.82 -5.07
N VAL A 164 -3.75 -11.80 -5.89
CA VAL A 164 -4.59 -12.32 -6.99
C VAL A 164 -5.93 -12.84 -6.45
N SER A 165 -5.90 -13.62 -5.35
CA SER A 165 -7.13 -14.11 -4.70
C SER A 165 -8.05 -12.98 -4.27
N GLY A 166 -7.51 -11.89 -3.72
CA GLY A 166 -8.31 -10.71 -3.34
C GLY A 166 -8.96 -10.02 -4.54
N GLU A 167 -8.27 -9.90 -5.68
CA GLU A 167 -8.85 -9.36 -6.92
C GLU A 167 -10.02 -10.23 -7.41
N LEU A 168 -9.84 -11.57 -7.41
CA LEU A 168 -10.88 -12.51 -7.81
C LEU A 168 -12.09 -12.49 -6.87
N LEU A 169 -11.87 -12.47 -5.56
CA LEU A 169 -12.94 -12.31 -4.57
C LEU A 169 -13.71 -11.00 -4.80
N GLY A 170 -13.00 -9.90 -5.03
CA GLY A 170 -13.62 -8.61 -5.32
C GLY A 170 -14.51 -8.64 -6.55
N HIS A 171 -14.09 -9.33 -7.62
CA HIS A 171 -14.92 -9.52 -8.82
C HIS A 171 -16.21 -10.30 -8.50
N VAL A 172 -16.11 -11.38 -7.71
CA VAL A 172 -17.28 -12.16 -7.30
C VAL A 172 -18.28 -11.30 -6.52
N TYR A 173 -17.81 -10.52 -5.53
CA TYR A 173 -18.70 -9.67 -4.72
C TYR A 173 -19.28 -8.50 -5.51
N SER A 174 -18.53 -7.97 -6.46
CA SER A 174 -19.03 -6.97 -7.40
C SER A 174 -20.17 -7.53 -8.25
N HIS A 175 -19.97 -8.71 -8.82
CA HIS A 175 -20.95 -9.36 -9.70
C HIS A 175 -22.22 -9.80 -8.96
N LEU A 176 -22.07 -10.44 -7.79
CA LEU A 176 -23.21 -11.02 -7.07
C LEU A 176 -23.99 -10.00 -6.23
N TYR A 177 -23.31 -9.02 -5.67
CA TYR A 177 -23.91 -8.12 -4.66
C TYR A 177 -23.87 -6.64 -5.05
N GLY A 178 -23.35 -6.31 -6.24
CA GLY A 178 -23.29 -4.94 -6.73
C GLY A 178 -22.35 -4.01 -5.97
N ILE A 179 -21.43 -4.55 -5.16
CA ILE A 179 -20.39 -3.76 -4.49
C ILE A 179 -19.40 -3.28 -5.55
N ARG A 180 -19.26 -1.97 -5.72
CA ARG A 180 -18.23 -1.44 -6.63
C ARG A 180 -16.86 -1.71 -6.06
N PHE A 181 -16.03 -2.46 -6.78
CA PHE A 181 -14.73 -2.92 -6.31
C PHE A 181 -13.60 -2.41 -7.20
N LEU A 182 -12.65 -1.70 -6.60
CA LEU A 182 -11.44 -1.25 -7.28
C LEU A 182 -10.22 -1.90 -6.64
N ALA A 183 -9.50 -2.72 -7.42
CA ALA A 183 -8.21 -3.28 -7.03
C ALA A 183 -7.09 -2.35 -7.51
N LEU A 184 -6.34 -1.78 -6.58
CA LEU A 184 -5.22 -0.89 -6.88
C LEU A 184 -3.92 -1.67 -6.76
N ARG A 185 -3.26 -1.94 -7.88
CA ARG A 185 -1.95 -2.62 -7.92
C ARG A 185 -0.85 -1.60 -7.62
N PHE A 186 -0.46 -1.53 -6.35
CA PHE A 186 0.64 -0.66 -5.93
C PHE A 186 1.98 -1.19 -6.43
N PHE A 187 2.79 -0.28 -6.96
CA PHE A 187 4.20 -0.51 -7.21
C PHE A 187 5.01 -0.19 -5.95
N THR A 188 6.30 0.11 -6.05
CA THR A 188 7.10 0.29 -4.85
C THR A 188 6.83 1.64 -4.20
N VAL A 189 5.95 1.67 -3.21
CA VAL A 189 5.62 2.90 -2.48
C VAL A 189 6.75 3.28 -1.53
N TYR A 190 7.13 4.57 -1.50
CA TYR A 190 8.14 5.10 -0.61
C TYR A 190 7.76 6.50 -0.08
N GLY A 191 8.42 6.94 1.01
CA GLY A 191 8.18 8.24 1.64
C GLY A 191 8.23 8.16 3.17
N PRO A 192 7.92 9.26 3.87
CA PRO A 192 7.83 9.30 5.33
C PRO A 192 6.98 8.17 5.90
N ARG A 193 7.31 7.68 7.09
CA ARG A 193 6.67 6.51 7.75
C ARG A 193 6.81 5.19 7.00
N GLN A 194 7.65 5.12 5.96
CA GLN A 194 7.93 3.84 5.27
C GLN A 194 8.43 2.81 6.26
N ARG A 195 7.97 1.55 6.09
CA ARG A 195 8.38 0.44 6.96
C ARG A 195 9.90 0.26 6.97
N PRO A 196 10.51 -0.07 8.14
CA PRO A 196 11.96 -0.15 8.29
C PRO A 196 12.63 -1.30 7.50
N ASP A 197 11.86 -2.31 7.08
CA ASP A 197 12.32 -3.45 6.28
C ASP A 197 12.47 -3.13 4.77
N LEU A 198 11.91 -2.01 4.29
CA LEU A 198 11.98 -1.61 2.90
C LEU A 198 13.31 -0.93 2.54
N ALA A 199 13.78 -1.15 1.31
CA ALA A 199 15.15 -0.84 0.89
C ALA A 199 15.58 0.62 1.15
N ILE A 200 14.78 1.61 0.79
CA ILE A 200 15.11 3.04 1.00
C ILE A 200 15.32 3.30 2.50
N HIS A 201 14.40 2.84 3.36
CA HIS A 201 14.50 3.03 4.81
C HIS A 201 15.70 2.28 5.39
N ALA A 202 15.86 1.00 5.05
CA ALA A 202 16.95 0.18 5.56
C ALA A 202 18.32 0.75 5.16
N PHE A 203 18.47 1.23 3.93
CA PHE A 203 19.72 1.78 3.43
C PHE A 203 20.01 3.17 3.99
N ALA A 204 19.01 4.05 4.09
CA ALA A 204 19.21 5.35 4.72
C ALA A 204 19.68 5.22 6.19
N ARG A 205 19.07 4.29 6.96
CA ARG A 205 19.51 4.04 8.35
C ARG A 205 20.95 3.49 8.41
N ARG A 206 21.35 2.62 7.48
CA ARG A 206 22.72 2.11 7.40
C ARG A 206 23.69 3.24 7.06
N LEU A 207 23.38 4.07 6.07
CA LEU A 207 24.20 5.24 5.70
C LEU A 207 24.40 6.19 6.89
N LEU A 208 23.34 6.54 7.60
CA LEU A 208 23.42 7.42 8.79
C LEU A 208 24.25 6.85 9.93
N ARG A 209 24.39 5.51 10.02
CA ARG A 209 25.22 4.83 11.03
C ARG A 209 26.63 4.53 10.57
N GLY A 210 26.94 4.74 9.28
CA GLY A 210 28.20 4.30 8.68
C GLY A 210 28.29 2.79 8.47
N ASP A 211 27.13 2.09 8.50
CA ASP A 211 27.07 0.65 8.29
C ASP A 211 27.17 0.30 6.78
N THR A 212 27.76 -0.86 6.47
CA THR A 212 27.84 -1.39 5.10
C THR A 212 26.45 -1.73 4.54
N ILE A 213 26.20 -1.37 3.27
CA ILE A 213 24.97 -1.70 2.53
C ILE A 213 25.18 -3.02 1.77
N PRO A 214 24.38 -4.08 2.05
CA PRO A 214 24.41 -5.28 1.24
C PRO A 214 23.69 -5.01 -0.10
N MET A 215 24.41 -5.17 -1.21
CA MET A 215 23.89 -5.02 -2.56
C MET A 215 23.91 -6.37 -3.27
N PHE A 216 22.74 -6.90 -3.62
CA PHE A 216 22.63 -8.17 -4.32
C PHE A 216 22.79 -7.98 -5.83
N GLY A 217 23.66 -8.79 -6.44
CA GLY A 217 24.05 -8.67 -7.84
C GLY A 217 24.80 -7.37 -8.16
N GLU A 218 24.70 -6.90 -9.39
CA GLU A 218 25.40 -5.70 -9.89
C GLU A 218 24.66 -4.39 -9.59
N GLY A 219 23.50 -4.45 -8.88
CA GLY A 219 22.70 -3.27 -8.58
C GLY A 219 21.90 -2.72 -9.78
N SER A 220 21.80 -3.48 -10.86
CA SER A 220 21.10 -3.11 -12.09
C SER A 220 19.58 -3.37 -12.02
N THR A 221 19.09 -4.02 -10.95
CA THR A 221 17.65 -4.23 -10.75
C THR A 221 16.93 -2.90 -10.67
N ARG A 222 15.80 -2.78 -11.39
CA ARG A 222 15.04 -1.53 -11.49
C ARG A 222 13.67 -1.67 -10.84
N ARG A 223 13.23 -0.63 -10.14
CA ARG A 223 11.90 -0.57 -9.51
C ARG A 223 11.21 0.72 -9.90
N ASP A 224 9.90 0.61 -10.11
CA ASP A 224 9.01 1.77 -10.19
C ASP A 224 8.73 2.22 -8.75
N TYR A 225 9.40 3.30 -8.33
CA TYR A 225 9.21 3.92 -7.03
C TYR A 225 8.17 5.02 -7.12
N THR A 226 7.11 4.89 -6.33
CA THR A 226 5.99 5.84 -6.31
C THR A 226 5.90 6.51 -4.95
N PHE A 227 5.91 7.84 -4.93
CA PHE A 227 5.87 8.58 -3.68
C PHE A 227 4.51 8.45 -2.99
N ILE A 228 4.53 8.43 -1.65
CA ILE A 228 3.34 8.17 -0.83
C ILE A 228 2.18 9.12 -1.12
N ASP A 229 2.43 10.41 -1.32
CA ASP A 229 1.36 11.39 -1.59
C ASP A 229 0.68 11.12 -2.93
N ASP A 230 1.44 10.72 -3.96
CA ASP A 230 0.88 10.36 -5.26
C ASP A 230 -0.01 9.11 -5.13
N VAL A 231 0.42 8.10 -4.34
CA VAL A 231 -0.39 6.89 -4.06
C VAL A 231 -1.67 7.24 -3.31
N VAL A 232 -1.59 8.08 -2.28
CA VAL A 232 -2.77 8.56 -1.52
C VAL A 232 -3.74 9.29 -2.45
N GLY A 233 -3.24 10.12 -3.36
CA GLY A 233 -4.04 10.78 -4.38
C GLY A 233 -4.82 9.78 -5.25
N GLY A 234 -4.16 8.71 -5.71
CA GLY A 234 -4.79 7.63 -6.48
C GLY A 234 -5.84 6.86 -5.68
N ILE A 235 -5.56 6.53 -4.40
CA ILE A 235 -6.55 5.88 -3.51
C ILE A 235 -7.79 6.76 -3.34
N ARG A 236 -7.61 8.06 -3.07
CA ARG A 236 -8.72 9.00 -2.90
C ARG A 236 -9.57 9.12 -4.16
N ALA A 237 -8.97 9.16 -5.34
CA ALA A 237 -9.70 9.16 -6.59
C ALA A 237 -10.51 7.85 -6.78
N ALA A 238 -9.94 6.70 -6.39
CA ALA A 238 -10.63 5.41 -6.42
C ALA A 238 -11.81 5.35 -5.44
N MET A 239 -11.74 6.01 -4.28
CA MET A 239 -12.84 6.05 -3.30
C MET A 239 -14.12 6.70 -3.84
N VAL A 240 -14.02 7.56 -4.82
CA VAL A 240 -15.14 8.30 -5.42
C VAL A 240 -15.44 7.90 -6.87
N TYR A 241 -14.76 6.88 -7.39
CA TYR A 241 -14.94 6.37 -8.74
C TYR A 241 -16.32 5.68 -8.89
N ASP A 242 -17.03 5.95 -10.01
CA ASP A 242 -18.40 5.45 -10.20
C ASP A 242 -18.73 5.00 -11.64
N ARG A 243 -17.71 4.87 -12.52
CA ARG A 243 -17.95 4.62 -13.95
C ARG A 243 -18.20 3.14 -14.28
N SER A 244 -17.65 2.21 -13.51
CA SER A 244 -17.83 0.78 -13.70
C SER A 244 -17.93 0.05 -12.36
N PRO A 245 -18.51 -1.16 -12.31
CA PRO A 245 -18.67 -1.92 -11.08
C PRO A 245 -17.37 -2.58 -10.58
N TYR A 246 -16.42 -2.86 -11.47
CA TYR A 246 -15.17 -3.54 -11.13
C TYR A 246 -14.02 -3.00 -11.98
N GLU A 247 -12.92 -2.65 -11.34
CA GLU A 247 -11.69 -2.25 -12.02
C GLU A 247 -10.46 -2.79 -11.32
N VAL A 248 -9.44 -3.09 -12.12
CA VAL A 248 -8.05 -3.28 -11.68
C VAL A 248 -7.24 -2.14 -12.26
N ILE A 249 -6.45 -1.45 -11.43
CA ILE A 249 -5.75 -0.21 -11.82
C ILE A 249 -4.34 -0.20 -11.22
N ASN A 250 -3.33 0.04 -12.04
CA ASN A 250 -1.95 0.23 -11.60
C ASN A 250 -1.78 1.62 -10.96
N LEU A 251 -1.19 1.67 -9.77
CA LEU A 251 -0.69 2.91 -9.18
C LEU A 251 0.85 2.83 -9.07
N GLY A 252 1.52 3.32 -10.08
CA GLY A 252 2.95 3.45 -10.21
C GLY A 252 3.36 4.85 -10.65
N ASN A 253 4.65 5.09 -10.83
CA ASN A 253 5.18 6.39 -11.29
C ASN A 253 5.48 6.41 -12.79
N ASN A 254 5.34 5.28 -13.49
CA ASN A 254 5.72 5.11 -14.89
C ASN A 254 7.21 5.47 -15.15
N ARG A 255 8.05 5.38 -14.13
CA ARG A 255 9.50 5.60 -14.20
C ARG A 255 10.21 4.56 -13.34
N THR A 256 11.34 4.07 -13.80
CA THR A 256 12.10 3.08 -13.06
C THR A 256 13.44 3.66 -12.60
N ILE A 257 13.81 3.32 -11.37
CA ILE A 257 15.09 3.70 -10.75
C ILE A 257 15.89 2.42 -10.51
N ALA A 258 17.17 2.40 -10.89
CA ALA A 258 18.06 1.30 -10.58
C ALA A 258 18.45 1.31 -9.09
N LEU A 259 18.83 0.15 -8.56
CA LEU A 259 19.30 0.06 -7.17
C LEU A 259 20.53 0.96 -6.93
N THR A 260 21.45 1.02 -7.89
CA THR A 260 22.61 1.92 -7.84
C THR A 260 22.22 3.40 -7.87
N GLU A 261 21.23 3.79 -8.70
CA GLU A 261 20.69 5.15 -8.75
C GLU A 261 20.03 5.54 -7.42
N MET A 262 19.30 4.61 -6.80
CA MET A 262 18.65 4.82 -5.50
C MET A 262 19.69 5.04 -4.39
N ILE A 263 20.76 4.24 -4.35
CA ILE A 263 21.85 4.41 -3.39
C ILE A 263 22.54 5.76 -3.59
N ALA A 264 22.92 6.11 -4.83
CA ALA A 264 23.54 7.40 -5.14
C ALA A 264 22.66 8.60 -4.74
N THR A 265 21.34 8.49 -4.92
CA THR A 265 20.41 9.53 -4.47
C THR A 265 20.41 9.67 -2.94
N LEU A 266 20.44 8.55 -2.20
CA LEU A 266 20.55 8.58 -0.74
C LEU A 266 21.86 9.20 -0.27
N GLU A 267 23.01 8.83 -0.90
CA GLU A 267 24.31 9.43 -0.61
C GLU A 267 24.29 10.94 -0.79
N GLN A 268 23.76 11.40 -1.92
CA GLN A 268 23.67 12.83 -2.24
C GLN A 268 22.79 13.58 -1.23
N VAL A 269 21.62 13.03 -0.88
CA VAL A 269 20.68 13.70 0.02
C VAL A 269 21.20 13.72 1.45
N LEU A 270 21.82 12.63 1.92
CA LEU A 270 22.34 12.52 3.29
C LEU A 270 23.73 13.13 3.46
N GLY A 271 24.45 13.42 2.36
CA GLY A 271 25.81 13.95 2.41
C GLY A 271 26.84 12.93 2.89
N VAL A 272 26.61 11.62 2.68
CA VAL A 272 27.46 10.51 3.14
C VAL A 272 27.74 9.54 1.99
N SER A 273 28.87 8.84 2.04
CA SER A 273 29.21 7.82 1.05
C SER A 273 28.92 6.43 1.56
N ALA A 274 28.38 5.57 0.70
CA ALA A 274 28.07 4.19 1.01
C ALA A 274 29.31 3.29 0.95
N THR A 275 29.47 2.42 1.94
CA THR A 275 30.30 1.23 1.82
C THR A 275 29.42 0.08 1.33
N ILE A 276 29.72 -0.45 0.14
CA ILE A 276 28.92 -1.49 -0.50
C ILE A 276 29.53 -2.86 -0.29
N ASP A 277 28.74 -3.81 0.24
CA ASP A 277 29.05 -5.24 0.28
C ASP A 277 28.26 -5.95 -0.82
N ARG A 278 28.99 -6.40 -1.87
CA ARG A 278 28.37 -7.09 -3.01
C ARG A 278 28.08 -8.54 -2.66
N GLN A 279 26.81 -8.92 -2.76
CA GLN A 279 26.30 -10.26 -2.50
C GLN A 279 25.82 -10.92 -3.80
N PRO A 280 25.83 -12.26 -3.92
CA PRO A 280 25.25 -12.96 -5.06
C PRO A 280 23.77 -12.60 -5.27
N GLU A 281 23.31 -12.66 -6.53
CA GLU A 281 21.87 -12.49 -6.85
C GLU A 281 21.03 -13.45 -6.01
N GLN A 282 19.90 -12.95 -5.51
CA GLN A 282 18.97 -13.78 -4.73
C GLN A 282 17.89 -14.41 -5.61
N PRO A 283 17.57 -15.71 -5.44
CA PRO A 283 16.48 -16.34 -6.14
C PRO A 283 15.13 -15.66 -5.88
N GLY A 284 14.30 -15.51 -6.91
CA GLY A 284 12.96 -14.96 -6.81
C GLY A 284 12.87 -13.44 -6.87
N ASP A 285 13.98 -12.74 -7.06
CA ASP A 285 13.97 -11.30 -7.26
C ASP A 285 13.60 -10.97 -8.72
N VAL A 286 12.58 -10.12 -8.89
CA VAL A 286 12.16 -9.64 -10.22
C VAL A 286 13.13 -8.55 -10.67
N ARG A 287 13.71 -8.69 -11.87
CA ARG A 287 14.71 -7.73 -12.36
C ARG A 287 14.15 -6.33 -12.59
N HIS A 288 12.94 -6.23 -13.13
CA HIS A 288 12.30 -4.96 -13.44
C HIS A 288 10.85 -4.95 -12.95
N THR A 289 10.43 -3.86 -12.31
CA THR A 289 9.02 -3.53 -12.13
C THR A 289 8.78 -2.15 -12.74
N TRP A 290 7.81 -2.06 -13.66
CA TRP A 290 7.49 -0.82 -14.36
C TRP A 290 5.99 -0.79 -14.66
N ALA A 291 5.29 0.23 -14.17
CA ALA A 291 3.86 0.40 -14.35
C ALA A 291 3.53 1.06 -15.69
N ARG A 292 2.53 0.52 -16.38
CA ARG A 292 1.72 1.30 -17.32
C ARG A 292 0.63 1.99 -16.51
N ILE A 293 0.45 3.30 -16.65
CA ILE A 293 -0.47 4.09 -15.81
C ILE A 293 -1.58 4.80 -16.61
N GLU A 294 -1.66 4.60 -17.90
CA GLU A 294 -2.63 5.30 -18.77
C GLU A 294 -4.07 5.01 -18.34
N LYS A 295 -4.35 3.80 -17.84
CA LYS A 295 -5.66 3.47 -17.28
C LYS A 295 -5.96 4.28 -16.02
N ALA A 296 -5.01 4.41 -15.11
CA ALA A 296 -5.14 5.25 -13.91
C ALA A 296 -5.36 6.73 -14.29
N GLN A 297 -4.62 7.24 -15.28
CA GLN A 297 -4.80 8.59 -15.78
C GLN A 297 -6.21 8.80 -16.34
N ALA A 298 -6.69 7.90 -17.20
CA ALA A 298 -7.98 8.01 -17.86
C ALA A 298 -9.17 7.87 -16.89
N LEU A 299 -9.07 6.94 -15.92
CA LEU A 299 -10.18 6.60 -15.03
C LEU A 299 -10.20 7.42 -13.75
N LEU A 300 -9.03 7.72 -13.18
CA LEU A 300 -8.88 8.37 -11.87
C LEU A 300 -8.31 9.80 -11.96
N GLY A 301 -7.87 10.25 -13.14
CA GLY A 301 -7.12 11.49 -13.27
C GLY A 301 -5.76 11.43 -12.53
N TYR A 302 -5.21 10.21 -12.36
CA TYR A 302 -3.98 9.97 -11.62
C TYR A 302 -2.78 10.55 -12.38
N ASP A 303 -2.03 11.42 -11.71
CA ASP A 303 -0.87 12.10 -12.29
C ASP A 303 0.25 12.22 -11.24
N PRO A 304 1.09 11.18 -11.10
CA PRO A 304 2.18 11.17 -10.12
C PRO A 304 3.24 12.20 -10.52
N LYS A 305 3.44 13.21 -9.67
CA LYS A 305 4.30 14.38 -9.96
C LYS A 305 5.59 14.39 -9.18
N THR A 306 5.68 13.60 -8.10
CA THR A 306 6.83 13.65 -7.20
C THR A 306 8.06 13.04 -7.88
N ARG A 307 9.10 13.85 -8.07
CA ARG A 307 10.40 13.37 -8.54
C ARG A 307 11.03 12.49 -7.46
N PHE A 308 11.78 11.46 -7.89
CA PHE A 308 12.38 10.51 -6.96
C PHE A 308 13.30 11.19 -5.94
N GLU A 309 14.13 12.12 -6.38
CA GLU A 309 15.06 12.87 -5.53
C GLU A 309 14.35 13.73 -4.48
N ASP A 310 13.24 14.36 -4.86
CA ASP A 310 12.43 15.20 -3.95
C ASP A 310 11.73 14.33 -2.90
N GLY A 311 11.20 13.19 -3.31
CA GLY A 311 10.59 12.22 -2.40
C GLY A 311 11.60 11.59 -1.43
N VAL A 312 12.82 11.26 -1.90
CA VAL A 312 13.90 10.76 -1.03
C VAL A 312 14.33 11.83 -0.03
N ARG A 313 14.45 13.11 -0.45
CA ARG A 313 14.75 14.21 0.47
C ARG A 313 13.70 14.31 1.58
N ARG A 314 12.41 14.34 1.24
CA ARG A 314 11.32 14.39 2.22
C ARG A 314 11.31 13.17 3.16
N PHE A 315 11.67 12.00 2.65
CA PHE A 315 11.85 10.80 3.47
C PHE A 315 13.03 10.96 4.45
N CYS A 316 14.18 11.42 3.99
CA CYS A 316 15.37 11.62 4.82
C CYS A 316 15.17 12.70 5.88
N ASP A 317 14.50 13.81 5.53
CA ASP A 317 14.13 14.86 6.48
C ASP A 317 13.24 14.32 7.61
N TRP A 318 12.25 13.48 7.24
CA TRP A 318 11.42 12.80 8.23
C TRP A 318 12.23 11.82 9.09
N LEU A 319 13.12 11.03 8.50
CA LEU A 319 13.92 10.02 9.21
C LEU A 319 14.86 10.66 10.25
N GLN A 320 15.37 11.87 9.97
CA GLN A 320 16.27 12.63 10.85
C GLN A 320 15.53 13.51 11.87
N ALA A 321 14.23 13.72 11.70
CA ALA A 321 13.43 14.51 12.63
C ALA A 321 13.26 13.77 13.97
N PRO A 322 13.13 14.51 15.11
CA PRO A 322 12.80 13.89 16.39
C PRO A 322 11.52 13.05 16.30
N GLY A 323 11.61 11.76 16.58
CA GLY A 323 10.49 10.82 16.46
C GLY A 323 10.26 10.22 15.08
N GLY A 324 11.13 10.45 14.13
CA GLY A 324 11.03 9.91 12.76
C GLY A 324 11.54 8.48 12.58
N ALA A 325 12.12 7.83 13.60
CA ALA A 325 12.68 6.47 13.49
C ALA A 325 12.35 5.59 14.69
#